data_50ef5be60fdc6f277b5b0c0dbb8724ac
#
_entry.id   50ef5be60fdc6f277b5b0c0dbb8724ac
#
_cell.length_a   1.000
_cell.length_b   1.000
_cell.length_c   1.000
_cell.angle_alpha   90.00
_cell.angle_beta   90.00
_cell.angle_gamma   90.00
#
_symmetry.space_group_name_H-M   'P 1'
#
loop_
_entity.id
_entity.type
_entity.pdbx_description
1 polymer ?
#
loop_
_entity_poly.entity_id
_entity_poly.type
_entity_poly.pdbx_seq_one_letter_code
_entity_poly.pdbx_strand_id
1 'polypeptide(L)'
;MNPFDILKNADAIQQQFKAIQDGLEEVSATGAAGGNLVRVTLNGKMEITGVKIDPIAVDSRDVQMLEDLIVSAHHDAMTNLQDNLREHYGSLLGGMGGSGL
;
A
#
# COMPACT_ATOMS: atom_id res chain seq x y z
N MET A 1 29.09 -24.51 13.69
CA MET A 1 27.88 -24.48 12.85
C MET A 1 28.25 -24.91 11.45
N ASN A 2 27.51 -25.87 10.91
CA ASN A 2 27.76 -26.39 9.58
C ASN A 2 27.38 -25.35 8.52
N PRO A 3 28.23 -25.09 7.50
CA PRO A 3 27.86 -24.18 6.42
C PRO A 3 26.56 -24.54 5.70
N PHE A 4 26.23 -25.83 5.63
CA PHE A 4 24.97 -26.24 5.03
C PHE A 4 23.76 -25.80 5.85
N ASP A 5 23.88 -25.73 7.17
CA ASP A 5 22.79 -25.25 8.02
C ASP A 5 22.53 -23.76 7.81
N ILE A 6 23.60 -23.00 7.59
CA ILE A 6 23.48 -21.57 7.29
C ILE A 6 22.77 -21.36 5.96
N LEU A 7 23.11 -22.16 4.95
CA LEU A 7 22.46 -22.08 3.64
C LEU A 7 20.98 -22.44 3.70
N LYS A 8 20.63 -23.50 4.47
CA LYS A 8 19.23 -23.88 4.64
C LYS A 8 18.42 -22.78 5.33
N ASN A 9 19.00 -22.15 6.34
CA ASN A 9 18.34 -21.05 7.04
C ASN A 9 18.15 -19.84 6.13
N ALA A 10 19.14 -19.55 5.28
CA ALA A 10 19.04 -18.45 4.33
C ALA A 10 17.91 -18.69 3.34
N ASP A 11 17.79 -19.91 2.80
CA ASP A 11 16.71 -20.26 1.89
C ASP A 11 15.33 -20.12 2.55
N ALA A 12 15.21 -20.60 3.80
CA ALA A 12 13.97 -20.49 4.55
C ALA A 12 13.58 -19.03 4.78
N ILE A 13 14.55 -18.18 5.12
CA ILE A 13 14.32 -16.75 5.31
C ILE A 13 13.86 -16.10 4.01
N GLN A 14 14.52 -16.44 2.89
CA GLN A 14 14.13 -15.91 1.58
C GLN A 14 12.72 -16.31 1.19
N GLN A 15 12.33 -17.55 1.47
CA GLN A 15 10.98 -18.04 1.18
C GLN A 15 9.94 -17.30 2.03
N GLN A 16 10.23 -17.08 3.30
CA GLN A 16 9.34 -16.32 4.18
C GLN A 16 9.22 -14.87 3.71
N PHE A 17 10.32 -14.27 3.31
CA PHE A 17 10.32 -12.90 2.82
C PHE A 17 9.47 -12.78 1.54
N LYS A 18 9.63 -13.74 0.63
CA LYS A 18 8.85 -13.76 -0.60
C LYS A 18 7.36 -13.94 -0.31
N ALA A 19 7.00 -14.81 0.64
CA ALA A 19 5.61 -15.01 1.02
C ALA A 19 5.00 -13.74 1.58
N ILE A 20 5.75 -12.99 2.39
CA ILE A 20 5.30 -11.71 2.92
C ILE A 20 5.08 -10.71 1.79
N GLN A 21 6.01 -10.61 0.84
CA GLN A 21 5.88 -9.71 -0.30
C GLN A 21 4.68 -10.07 -1.17
N ASP A 22 4.49 -11.35 -1.44
CA ASP A 22 3.34 -11.83 -2.22
C ASP A 22 2.02 -11.49 -1.50
N GLY A 23 2.00 -11.64 -0.19
CA GLY A 23 0.85 -11.25 0.62
C GLY A 23 0.56 -9.76 0.59
N LEU A 24 1.61 -8.94 0.58
CA LEU A 24 1.46 -7.49 0.47
C LEU A 24 0.84 -7.08 -0.88
N GLU A 25 1.15 -7.79 -1.96
CA GLU A 25 0.58 -7.49 -3.26
C GLU A 25 -0.94 -7.71 -3.27
N GLU A 26 -1.46 -8.58 -2.42
CA GLU A 26 -2.90 -8.85 -2.33
C GLU A 26 -3.64 -7.84 -1.47
N VAL A 27 -2.95 -7.11 -0.61
CA VAL A 27 -3.56 -6.03 0.16
C VAL A 27 -3.74 -4.83 -0.76
N SER A 28 -4.91 -4.23 -0.72
CA SER A 28 -5.18 -3.04 -1.54
C SER A 28 -5.91 -1.99 -0.72
N ALA A 29 -5.77 -0.75 -1.15
CA ALA A 29 -6.51 0.36 -0.57
C ALA A 29 -6.75 1.39 -1.67
N THR A 30 -7.91 2.01 -1.62
CA THR A 30 -8.30 3.04 -2.57
C THR A 30 -8.51 4.35 -1.83
N GLY A 31 -8.03 5.43 -2.41
CA GLY A 31 -8.28 6.78 -1.94
C GLY A 31 -8.96 7.60 -3.01
N ALA A 32 -9.64 8.64 -2.60
CA ALA A 32 -10.41 9.49 -3.50
C ALA A 32 -10.20 10.96 -3.17
N ALA A 33 -10.42 11.79 -4.16
CA ALA A 33 -10.40 13.25 -4.00
C ALA A 33 -11.46 13.89 -4.89
N GLY A 34 -11.92 15.07 -4.48
CA GLY A 34 -12.90 15.81 -5.25
C GLY A 34 -14.26 15.13 -5.35
N GLY A 35 -14.69 14.42 -4.30
CA GLY A 35 -15.96 13.72 -4.35
C GLY A 35 -15.96 12.55 -5.34
N ASN A 36 -14.87 11.80 -5.37
CA ASN A 36 -14.66 10.66 -6.28
C ASN A 36 -14.36 11.04 -7.73
N LEU A 37 -13.98 12.28 -7.98
CA LEU A 37 -13.53 12.67 -9.32
C LEU A 37 -12.23 11.97 -9.70
N VAL A 38 -11.35 11.72 -8.72
CA VAL A 38 -10.12 10.98 -8.92
C VAL A 38 -10.03 9.92 -7.84
N ARG A 39 -9.71 8.69 -8.23
CA ARG A 39 -9.46 7.58 -7.29
C ARG A 39 -8.14 6.92 -7.63
N VAL A 40 -7.36 6.64 -6.59
CA VAL A 40 -6.06 5.97 -6.71
C VAL A 40 -6.13 4.69 -5.88
N THR A 41 -5.67 3.59 -6.46
CA THR A 41 -5.58 2.30 -5.76
C THR A 41 -4.12 1.93 -5.60
N LEU A 42 -3.76 1.52 -4.39
CA LEU A 42 -2.41 1.07 -4.04
C LEU A 42 -2.47 -0.37 -3.55
N ASN A 43 -1.39 -1.11 -3.76
CA ASN A 43 -1.21 -2.39 -3.08
C ASN A 43 -0.38 -2.21 -1.81
N GLY A 44 -0.18 -3.29 -1.05
CA GLY A 44 0.57 -3.24 0.20
C GLY A 44 2.04 -2.89 0.04
N LYS A 45 2.58 -2.95 -1.17
CA LYS A 45 3.94 -2.53 -1.48
C LYS A 45 4.02 -1.05 -1.85
N MET A 46 2.91 -0.33 -1.69
CA MET A 46 2.80 1.10 -2.01
C MET A 46 2.90 1.40 -3.51
N GLU A 47 2.66 0.39 -4.34
CA GLU A 47 2.62 0.57 -5.79
C GLU A 47 1.22 1.01 -6.21
N ILE A 48 1.16 1.95 -7.15
CA ILE A 48 -0.13 2.35 -7.74
C ILE A 48 -0.54 1.25 -8.72
N THR A 49 -1.68 0.62 -8.45
CA THR A 49 -2.23 -0.44 -9.31
C THR A 49 -3.35 0.08 -10.21
N GLY A 50 -3.90 1.23 -9.90
CA GLY A 50 -4.94 1.82 -10.72
C GLY A 50 -5.18 3.27 -10.39
N VAL A 51 -5.59 4.01 -11.41
CA VAL A 51 -6.05 5.40 -11.26
C VAL A 51 -7.32 5.53 -12.08
N LYS A 52 -8.37 6.04 -11.45
CA LYS A 52 -9.63 6.35 -12.14
C LYS A 52 -9.87 7.85 -12.09
N ILE A 53 -10.08 8.44 -13.24
CA ILE A 53 -10.32 9.87 -13.38
C ILE A 53 -11.66 10.06 -14.08
N ASP A 54 -12.58 10.76 -13.41
CA ASP A 54 -13.83 11.15 -14.06
C ASP A 54 -13.51 12.20 -15.13
N PRO A 55 -14.03 12.06 -16.34
CA PRO A 55 -13.77 13.04 -17.41
C PRO A 55 -14.10 14.48 -17.04
N ILE A 56 -15.04 14.69 -16.12
CA ILE A 56 -15.37 16.05 -15.64
C ILE A 56 -14.16 16.74 -15.01
N ALA A 57 -13.24 15.96 -14.42
CA ALA A 57 -12.04 16.51 -13.80
C ALA A 57 -10.97 16.90 -14.82
N VAL A 58 -11.13 16.51 -16.08
CA VAL A 58 -10.13 16.76 -17.12
C VAL A 58 -10.52 18.02 -17.89
N ASP A 59 -9.92 19.14 -17.49
CA ASP A 59 -10.14 20.44 -18.12
C ASP A 59 -8.76 21.01 -18.50
N SER A 60 -8.53 21.19 -19.80
CA SER A 60 -7.26 21.70 -20.29
C SER A 60 -6.95 23.13 -19.82
N ARG A 61 -7.97 23.82 -19.32
CA ARG A 61 -7.81 25.19 -18.80
C ARG A 61 -7.36 25.19 -17.35
N ASP A 62 -7.44 24.04 -16.65
CA ASP A 62 -7.09 23.94 -15.25
C ASP A 62 -6.45 22.57 -14.97
N VAL A 63 -5.30 22.35 -15.56
CA VAL A 63 -4.55 21.10 -15.40
C VAL A 63 -4.06 20.96 -13.95
N GLN A 64 -3.76 22.07 -13.29
CA GLN A 64 -3.29 22.04 -11.90
C GLN A 64 -4.34 21.45 -10.96
N MET A 65 -5.62 21.71 -11.20
CA MET A 65 -6.66 21.11 -10.38
C MET A 65 -6.59 19.57 -10.46
N LEU A 66 -6.41 19.02 -11.65
CA LEU A 66 -6.29 17.57 -11.82
C LEU A 66 -5.05 17.03 -11.13
N GLU A 67 -3.93 17.72 -11.25
CA GLU A 67 -2.70 17.34 -10.57
C GLU A 67 -2.90 17.28 -9.04
N ASP A 68 -3.52 18.31 -8.49
CA ASP A 68 -3.79 18.40 -7.05
C ASP A 68 -4.75 17.31 -6.59
N LEU A 69 -5.76 16.98 -7.41
CA LEU A 69 -6.69 15.90 -7.09
C LEU A 69 -5.98 14.54 -7.05
N ILE A 70 -5.06 14.30 -7.99
CA ILE A 70 -4.30 13.04 -8.01
C ILE A 70 -3.43 12.94 -6.75
N VAL A 71 -2.75 13.99 -6.37
CA VAL A 71 -1.93 14.01 -5.16
C VAL A 71 -2.79 13.75 -3.93
N SER A 72 -3.94 14.40 -3.83
CA SER A 72 -4.85 14.22 -2.70
C SER A 72 -5.42 12.82 -2.63
N ALA A 73 -5.80 12.25 -3.78
CA ALA A 73 -6.32 10.89 -3.86
C ALA A 73 -5.25 9.87 -3.45
N HIS A 74 -4.02 10.09 -3.87
CA HIS A 74 -2.90 9.24 -3.47
C HIS A 74 -2.67 9.31 -1.97
N HIS A 75 -2.70 10.51 -1.41
CA HIS A 75 -2.53 10.69 0.04
C HIS A 75 -3.62 9.96 0.82
N ASP A 76 -4.86 10.07 0.37
CA ASP A 76 -5.99 9.37 0.97
C ASP A 76 -5.81 7.85 0.86
N ALA A 77 -5.36 7.37 -0.30
CA ALA A 77 -5.08 5.95 -0.50
C ALA A 77 -3.98 5.44 0.43
N MET A 78 -2.93 6.23 0.64
CA MET A 78 -1.85 5.87 1.56
C MET A 78 -2.35 5.75 3.00
N THR A 79 -3.19 6.67 3.44
CA THR A 79 -3.79 6.62 4.77
C THR A 79 -4.63 5.36 4.93
N ASN A 80 -5.46 5.06 3.94
CA ASN A 80 -6.31 3.87 3.95
C ASN A 80 -5.46 2.60 3.89
N LEU A 81 -4.37 2.61 3.13
CA LEU A 81 -3.45 1.48 3.07
C LEU A 81 -2.82 1.20 4.42
N GLN A 82 -2.36 2.25 5.11
CA GLN A 82 -1.76 2.10 6.44
C GLN A 82 -2.75 1.48 7.43
N ASP A 83 -4.01 1.91 7.37
CA ASP A 83 -5.07 1.35 8.20
C ASP A 83 -5.32 -0.13 7.87
N ASN A 84 -5.38 -0.47 6.58
CA ASN A 84 -5.59 -1.85 6.15
C ASN A 84 -4.42 -2.75 6.55
N LEU A 85 -3.19 -2.26 6.43
CA LEU A 85 -2.01 -3.01 6.85
C LEU A 85 -2.01 -3.22 8.36
N ARG A 86 -2.42 -2.21 9.12
CA ARG A 86 -2.51 -2.31 10.57
C ARG A 86 -3.54 -3.37 10.98
N GLU A 87 -4.68 -3.40 10.32
CA GLU A 87 -5.70 -4.42 10.58
C GLU A 87 -5.21 -5.81 10.20
N HIS A 88 -4.56 -5.94 9.04
CA HIS A 88 -4.12 -7.22 8.51
C HIS A 88 -2.97 -7.81 9.32
N TYR A 89 -2.03 -6.98 9.76
CA TYR A 89 -0.84 -7.40 10.50
C TYR A 89 -0.85 -6.95 11.96
N GLY A 90 -1.97 -6.42 12.44
CA GLY A 90 -2.05 -5.82 13.76
C GLY A 90 -1.74 -6.78 14.90
N SER A 91 -2.16 -8.03 14.76
CA SER A 91 -1.88 -9.03 15.80
C SER A 91 -0.39 -9.33 15.93
N LEU A 92 0.34 -9.32 14.81
CA LEU A 92 1.79 -9.50 14.82
C LEU A 92 2.49 -8.28 15.39
N LEU A 93 2.10 -7.10 14.93
CA LEU A 93 2.69 -5.84 15.38
C LEU A 93 2.29 -5.52 16.82
N GLY A 94 1.05 -5.84 17.19
CA GLY A 94 0.53 -5.62 18.54
C GLY A 94 1.27 -6.44 19.60
N GLY A 95 1.68 -7.65 19.23
CA GLY A 95 2.46 -8.49 20.13
C GLY A 95 3.87 -7.97 20.37
N MET A 96 4.37 -7.14 19.49
CA MET A 96 5.73 -6.63 19.57
C MET A 96 5.81 -5.19 20.08
N GLY A 97 4.82 -4.36 19.77
CA GLY A 97 4.95 -2.95 20.06
C GLY A 97 3.68 -2.26 20.48
N GLY A 98 2.60 -3.00 20.67
CA GLY A 98 1.32 -2.41 21.01
C GLY A 98 1.30 -1.64 22.29
N SER A 99 2.17 -2.01 23.22
CA SER A 99 2.30 -1.33 24.50
C SER A 99 2.98 0.04 24.38
N GLY A 100 3.69 0.27 23.29
CA GLY A 100 4.39 1.52 23.08
C GLY A 100 3.54 2.60 22.43
N LEU A 101 2.32 2.29 22.19
CA LEU A 101 1.40 3.22 21.51
C LEU A 101 0.32 3.72 22.49
#